data_d6fe6136bd741ebb35e9a6c628b0b573
#
_entry.id   d6fe6136bd741ebb35e9a6c628b0b573
#
_cell.length_a   1.000
_cell.length_b   1.000
_cell.length_c   1.000
_cell.angle_alpha   90.00
_cell.angle_beta   90.00
_cell.angle_gamma   90.00
#
_symmetry.space_group_name_H-M   'P 1'
#
loop_
_entity.id
_entity.type
_entity.pdbx_description
1 polymer ?
#
loop_
_entity_poly.entity_id
_entity_poly.type
_entity_poly.pdbx_seq_one_letter_code
_entity_poly.pdbx_strand_id
1 'polypeptide(L)'
;MKIAINKQHGGFGLSDEAFEALLKRKGIEFEMAESQFGHSNYYAKGHAGDDEYFISQYEYYGQRNDPDLIAVIEEFGKKADGFAASLRIVEIPDDVEWQIEEYDGLEWIAEKHRTWE
;
A
#
# COMPACT_ATOMS: atom_id res chain seq x y z
N MET A 1 -9.89 -9.68 11.31
CA MET A 1 -9.50 -9.10 10.02
C MET A 1 -8.27 -8.22 10.21
N LYS A 2 -7.29 -8.39 9.37
CA LYS A 2 -6.07 -7.59 9.41
C LYS A 2 -6.17 -6.43 8.44
N ILE A 3 -5.76 -5.24 8.87
CA ILE A 3 -5.83 -4.01 8.08
C ILE A 3 -4.48 -3.30 8.17
N ALA A 4 -3.96 -2.88 7.03
CA ALA A 4 -2.70 -2.14 6.95
C ALA A 4 -2.95 -0.64 7.07
N ILE A 5 -2.23 0.02 7.98
CA ILE A 5 -2.31 1.47 8.15
C ILE A 5 -0.91 2.07 8.27
N ASN A 6 -0.84 3.37 8.09
CA ASN A 6 0.38 4.15 8.27
C ASN A 6 0.34 4.94 9.56
N LYS A 7 1.35 4.78 10.41
CA LYS A 7 1.45 5.43 11.73
C LYS A 7 2.49 6.53 11.77
N GLN A 8 2.66 7.23 10.66
CA GLN A 8 3.57 8.37 10.58
C GLN A 8 2.98 9.44 9.68
N HIS A 9 3.21 10.70 10.00
CA HIS A 9 2.85 11.79 9.09
C HIS A 9 3.66 11.66 7.81
N GLY A 10 3.01 11.83 6.65
CA GLY A 10 3.66 11.69 5.35
C GLY A 10 2.86 10.86 4.36
N GLY A 11 2.18 9.83 4.83
CA GLY A 11 1.28 9.04 4.00
C GLY A 11 1.68 7.58 3.87
N PHE A 12 0.69 6.75 3.56
CA PHE A 12 0.90 5.33 3.33
C PHE A 12 1.75 5.12 2.07
N GLY A 13 2.75 4.29 2.18
CA GLY A 13 3.58 3.94 1.03
C GLY A 13 4.43 2.72 1.31
N LEU A 14 4.68 1.94 0.27
CA LEU A 14 5.57 0.79 0.31
C LEU A 14 6.95 1.17 -0.22
N SER A 15 7.97 0.53 0.33
CA SER A 15 9.30 0.59 -0.28
C SER A 15 9.27 -0.06 -1.66
N ASP A 16 10.27 0.22 -2.49
CA ASP A 16 10.35 -0.39 -3.80
C ASP A 16 10.40 -1.91 -3.72
N GLU A 17 11.18 -2.45 -2.79
CA GLU A 17 11.29 -3.89 -2.59
C GLU A 17 9.94 -4.53 -2.23
N ALA A 18 9.19 -3.88 -1.34
CA ALA A 18 7.88 -4.38 -0.94
C ALA A 18 6.87 -4.27 -2.08
N PHE A 19 6.90 -3.20 -2.84
CA PHE A 19 6.00 -3.04 -3.98
C PHE A 19 6.27 -4.09 -5.06
N GLU A 20 7.53 -4.35 -5.36
CA GLU A 20 7.90 -5.41 -6.30
C GLU A 20 7.41 -6.77 -5.82
N ALA A 21 7.56 -7.06 -4.52
CA ALA A 21 7.06 -8.30 -3.94
C ALA A 21 5.54 -8.41 -4.05
N LEU A 22 4.82 -7.29 -3.86
CA LEU A 22 3.37 -7.26 -4.02
C LEU A 22 2.95 -7.55 -5.45
N LEU A 23 3.61 -6.94 -6.42
CA LEU A 23 3.33 -7.19 -7.84
C LEU A 23 3.56 -8.65 -8.19
N LYS A 24 4.66 -9.24 -7.70
CA LYS A 24 4.97 -10.66 -7.93
C LYS A 24 3.91 -11.57 -7.32
N ARG A 25 3.45 -11.27 -6.10
CA ARG A 25 2.40 -12.06 -5.45
C ARG A 25 1.09 -12.03 -6.25
N LYS A 26 0.80 -10.92 -6.89
CA LYS A 26 -0.42 -10.76 -7.70
C LYS A 26 -0.25 -11.30 -9.12
N GLY A 27 0.92 -11.83 -9.47
CA GLY A 27 1.18 -12.38 -10.79
C GLY A 27 1.34 -11.31 -11.87
N ILE A 28 1.66 -10.08 -11.48
CA ILE A 28 1.84 -8.97 -12.41
C ILE A 28 3.30 -8.91 -12.85
N GLU A 29 3.53 -9.04 -14.14
CA GLU A 29 4.86 -8.88 -14.72
C GLU A 29 5.14 -7.40 -14.95
N PHE A 30 6.32 -6.95 -14.54
CA PHE A 30 6.68 -5.54 -14.58
C PHE A 30 8.12 -5.34 -14.97
N GLU A 31 8.43 -4.10 -15.37
CA GLU A 31 9.80 -3.61 -15.57
C GLU A 31 9.95 -2.30 -14.80
N MET A 32 11.14 -2.08 -14.27
CA MET A 32 11.46 -0.86 -13.52
C MET A 32 12.34 0.04 -14.40
N ALA A 33 12.05 1.34 -14.37
CA ALA A 33 12.90 2.35 -14.98
C ALA A 33 13.13 3.48 -13.97
N GLU A 34 14.36 3.97 -13.89
CA GLU A 34 14.65 5.12 -13.04
C GLU A 34 14.23 6.42 -13.74
N SER A 35 13.59 7.31 -12.96
CA SER A 35 13.33 8.66 -13.42
C SER A 35 14.62 9.49 -13.36
N GLN A 36 14.60 10.67 -14.01
CA GLN A 36 15.74 11.60 -13.97
C GLN A 36 16.05 12.09 -12.55
N PHE A 37 15.13 11.91 -11.59
CA PHE A 37 15.30 12.29 -10.18
C PHE A 37 15.70 11.12 -9.28
N GLY A 38 16.04 9.98 -9.86
CA GLY A 38 16.47 8.79 -9.11
C GLY A 38 15.33 7.98 -8.49
N HIS A 39 14.08 8.26 -8.85
CA HIS A 39 12.94 7.47 -8.37
C HIS A 39 12.73 6.26 -9.27
N SER A 40 12.33 5.14 -8.66
CA SER A 40 11.97 3.93 -9.40
C SER A 40 10.53 4.02 -9.86
N ASN A 41 10.32 3.88 -11.15
CA ASN A 41 8.98 3.81 -11.76
C ASN A 41 8.76 2.40 -12.32
N TYR A 42 7.53 1.92 -12.20
CA TYR A 42 7.16 0.58 -12.63
C TYR A 42 6.19 0.65 -13.81
N TYR A 43 6.38 -0.27 -14.73
CA TYR A 43 5.61 -0.36 -15.97
C TYR A 43 5.28 -1.82 -16.26
N ALA A 44 4.24 -2.06 -17.03
CA ALA A 44 3.98 -3.40 -17.55
C ALA A 44 5.21 -3.90 -18.33
N LYS A 45 5.51 -5.18 -18.22
CA LYS A 45 6.67 -5.79 -18.85
C LYS A 45 6.69 -5.54 -20.36
N GLY A 46 7.83 -5.11 -20.86
CA GLY A 46 8.02 -4.77 -22.29
C GLY A 46 7.65 -3.33 -22.62
N HIS A 47 7.22 -2.52 -21.65
CA HIS A 47 6.72 -1.16 -21.87
C HIS A 47 7.38 -0.12 -20.95
N ALA A 48 8.61 -0.39 -20.51
CA ALA A 48 9.33 0.52 -19.62
C ALA A 48 9.45 1.93 -20.24
N GLY A 49 9.07 2.94 -19.47
CA GLY A 49 9.10 4.33 -19.91
C GLY A 49 7.86 4.81 -20.65
N ASP A 50 6.89 3.92 -20.91
CA ASP A 50 5.65 4.28 -21.59
C ASP A 50 4.57 4.58 -20.54
N ASP A 51 4.16 5.84 -20.43
CA ASP A 51 3.22 6.28 -19.42
C ASP A 51 1.87 5.59 -19.51
N GLU A 52 1.48 5.10 -20.67
CA GLU A 52 0.24 4.35 -20.84
C GLU A 52 0.26 3.03 -20.06
N TYR A 53 1.45 2.49 -19.81
CA TYR A 53 1.65 1.23 -19.10
C TYR A 53 2.25 1.43 -17.71
N PHE A 54 2.20 2.65 -17.18
CA PHE A 54 2.70 2.96 -15.85
C PHE A 54 1.86 2.26 -14.79
N ILE A 55 2.55 1.65 -13.81
CA ILE A 55 1.90 1.00 -12.67
C ILE A 55 2.02 1.91 -11.46
N SER A 56 0.89 2.44 -11.00
CA SER A 56 0.85 3.30 -9.82
C SER A 56 0.67 2.49 -8.55
N GLN A 57 1.47 2.78 -7.53
CA GLN A 57 1.29 2.15 -6.22
C GLN A 57 -0.11 2.42 -5.65
N TYR A 58 -0.68 3.59 -5.93
CA TYR A 58 -1.99 3.98 -5.39
C TYR A 58 -3.12 3.03 -5.80
N GLU A 59 -3.00 2.36 -6.93
CA GLU A 59 -3.98 1.37 -7.37
C GLU A 59 -4.07 0.18 -6.41
N TYR A 60 -3.01 -0.08 -5.66
CA TYR A 60 -2.92 -1.23 -4.76
C TYR A 60 -3.16 -0.87 -3.30
N TYR A 61 -3.36 0.40 -2.98
CA TYR A 61 -3.58 0.87 -1.61
C TYR A 61 -5.05 1.02 -1.24
N GLY A 62 -5.97 0.86 -2.18
CA GLY A 62 -7.41 1.07 -1.94
C GLY A 62 -8.01 0.05 -0.99
N GLN A 63 -7.48 -1.16 -0.97
CA GLN A 63 -7.96 -2.22 -0.08
C GLN A 63 -6.88 -2.56 0.94
N ARG A 64 -6.97 -1.94 2.09
CA ARG A 64 -5.99 -2.10 3.17
C ARG A 64 -6.08 -3.45 3.88
N ASN A 65 -7.09 -4.22 3.58
CA ASN A 65 -7.27 -5.60 4.06
C ASN A 65 -6.94 -6.64 2.99
N ASP A 66 -6.36 -6.24 1.87
CA ASP A 66 -5.93 -7.16 0.81
C ASP A 66 -4.94 -8.17 1.38
N PRO A 67 -5.20 -9.49 1.27
CA PRO A 67 -4.29 -10.52 1.82
C PRO A 67 -2.87 -10.44 1.29
N ASP A 68 -2.67 -10.08 0.03
CA ASP A 68 -1.34 -9.95 -0.55
C ASP A 68 -0.58 -8.77 0.04
N LEU A 69 -1.25 -7.64 0.22
CA LEU A 69 -0.66 -6.46 0.85
C LEU A 69 -0.25 -6.76 2.30
N ILE A 70 -1.15 -7.39 3.05
CA ILE A 70 -0.89 -7.79 4.44
C ILE A 70 0.32 -8.73 4.51
N ALA A 71 0.35 -9.74 3.66
CA ALA A 71 1.45 -10.72 3.65
C ALA A 71 2.80 -10.07 3.37
N VAL A 72 2.87 -9.15 2.43
CA VAL A 72 4.12 -8.43 2.10
C VAL A 72 4.58 -7.59 3.29
N ILE A 73 3.68 -6.84 3.91
CA ILE A 73 4.04 -6.00 5.06
C ILE A 73 4.51 -6.85 6.23
N GLU A 74 3.84 -7.96 6.51
CA GLU A 74 4.26 -8.87 7.58
C GLU A 74 5.62 -9.52 7.31
N GLU A 75 5.87 -9.91 6.06
CA GLU A 75 7.13 -10.52 5.67
C GLU A 75 8.31 -9.55 5.75
N PHE A 76 8.12 -8.34 5.27
CA PHE A 76 9.19 -7.36 5.18
C PHE A 76 9.42 -6.55 6.47
N GLY A 77 8.39 -6.45 7.33
CA GLY A 77 8.47 -5.65 8.53
C GLY A 77 8.82 -4.19 8.21
N LYS A 78 9.79 -3.62 8.90
CA LYS A 78 10.20 -2.23 8.66
C LYS A 78 10.76 -1.98 7.27
N LYS A 79 11.24 -3.01 6.59
CA LYS A 79 11.73 -2.89 5.22
C LYS A 79 10.59 -2.68 4.22
N ALA A 80 9.34 -2.87 4.63
CA ALA A 80 8.19 -2.55 3.81
C ALA A 80 7.88 -1.05 3.77
N ASP A 81 8.36 -0.28 4.74
CA ASP A 81 8.02 1.13 4.86
C ASP A 81 8.56 1.94 3.69
N GLY A 82 7.68 2.66 3.02
CA GLY A 82 8.05 3.64 2.01
C GLY A 82 8.62 4.89 2.64
N PHE A 83 9.01 5.85 1.81
CA PHE A 83 9.51 7.14 2.28
C PHE A 83 8.42 7.83 3.13
N ALA A 84 8.79 8.28 4.30
CA ALA A 84 7.90 8.94 5.26
C ALA A 84 6.71 8.09 5.72
N ALA A 85 6.84 6.76 5.67
CA ALA A 85 5.81 5.83 6.15
C ALA A 85 6.32 5.00 7.33
N SER A 86 5.41 4.58 8.18
CA SER A 86 5.63 3.58 9.22
C SER A 86 4.42 2.66 9.23
N LEU A 87 4.52 1.53 8.56
CA LEU A 87 3.38 0.65 8.35
C LEU A 87 3.12 -0.25 9.55
N ARG A 88 1.84 -0.48 9.82
CA ARG A 88 1.37 -1.35 10.89
C ARG A 88 0.23 -2.21 10.38
N ILE A 89 0.17 -3.42 10.89
CA ILE A 89 -0.98 -4.30 10.71
C ILE A 89 -1.79 -4.25 11.99
N VAL A 90 -3.05 -3.87 11.87
CA VAL A 90 -3.99 -3.83 12.99
C VAL A 90 -5.03 -4.91 12.78
N GLU A 91 -5.27 -5.71 13.81
CA GLU A 91 -6.29 -6.75 13.75
C GLU A 91 -7.54 -6.27 14.48
N ILE A 92 -8.69 -6.36 13.79
CA ILE A 92 -9.99 -5.99 14.35
C ILE A 92 -10.97 -7.15 14.18
N PRO A 93 -12.09 -7.18 14.94
CA PRO A 93 -13.13 -8.20 14.74
C PRO A 93 -13.69 -8.17 13.32
N ASP A 94 -14.03 -9.35 12.79
CA ASP A 94 -14.49 -9.47 11.40
C ASP A 94 -15.88 -8.87 11.16
N ASP A 95 -16.68 -8.73 12.21
CA ASP A 95 -18.05 -8.23 12.14
C ASP A 95 -18.18 -6.72 12.32
N VAL A 96 -17.06 -6.01 12.37
CA VAL A 96 -17.06 -4.56 12.56
C VAL A 96 -17.02 -3.86 11.21
N GLU A 97 -17.89 -2.89 11.01
CA GLU A 97 -17.79 -1.95 9.90
C GLU A 97 -16.73 -0.91 10.24
N TRP A 98 -15.77 -0.74 9.39
CA TRP A 98 -14.62 0.09 9.66
C TRP A 98 -14.33 1.06 8.53
N GLN A 99 -13.59 2.11 8.86
CA GLN A 99 -13.04 3.05 7.89
C GLN A 99 -11.68 3.53 8.39
N ILE A 100 -10.85 3.97 7.47
CA ILE A 100 -9.58 4.59 7.81
C ILE A 100 -9.81 6.09 7.84
N GLU A 101 -9.43 6.70 8.95
CA GLU A 101 -9.38 8.15 9.11
C GLU A 101 -7.91 8.56 9.14
N GLU A 102 -7.61 9.78 8.69
CA GLU A 102 -6.23 10.23 8.63
C GLU A 102 -6.11 11.72 8.95
N TYR A 103 -4.95 12.09 9.41
CA TYR A 103 -4.54 13.48 9.56
C TYR A 103 -3.08 13.60 9.10
N ASP A 104 -2.87 14.38 8.05
CA ASP A 104 -1.54 14.62 7.47
C ASP A 104 -0.76 13.31 7.24
N GLY A 105 -1.43 12.29 6.73
CA GLY A 105 -0.86 10.99 6.43
C GLY A 105 -0.83 9.99 7.57
N LEU A 106 -1.02 10.43 8.82
CA LEU A 106 -1.13 9.54 9.97
C LEU A 106 -2.53 8.95 10.01
N GLU A 107 -2.61 7.63 10.03
CA GLU A 107 -3.88 6.91 9.90
C GLU A 107 -4.27 6.19 11.17
N TRP A 108 -5.58 5.98 11.34
CA TRP A 108 -6.13 5.07 12.36
C TRP A 108 -7.42 4.47 11.84
N ILE A 109 -7.83 3.37 12.48
CA ILE A 109 -9.06 2.68 12.11
C ILE A 109 -10.15 3.13 13.05
N ALA A 110 -11.27 3.56 12.47
CA ALA A 110 -12.45 3.94 13.23
C ALA A 110 -13.62 3.04 12.85
N GLU A 111 -14.48 2.74 13.81
CA GLU A 111 -15.73 2.04 13.56
C GLU A 111 -16.73 3.01 12.95
N LYS A 112 -17.42 2.56 11.89
CA LYS A 112 -18.48 3.36 11.29
C LYS A 112 -19.68 3.41 12.19
N HIS A 113 -20.21 4.60 12.40
CA HIS A 113 -21.44 4.80 13.15
C HIS A 113 -22.64 4.57 12.26
N ARG A 114 -23.69 3.92 12.83
CA ARG A 114 -24.98 3.83 12.18
C ARG A 114 -25.74 5.12 12.41
N THR A 115 -26.37 5.59 11.35
CA THR A 115 -27.29 6.72 11.43
C THR A 115 -28.71 6.22 11.17
N TRP A 116 -29.62 6.58 12.06
CA TRP A 116 -31.02 6.23 11.95
C TRP A 116 -31.82 7.51 11.70
N GLU A 117 -32.66 7.45 10.69
CA GLU A 117 -33.55 8.58 10.34
C GLU A 117 -34.99 8.28 10.63
#